data_6ba001bb03c7135d17f1a1574e8b634a
#
_entry.id   6ba001bb03c7135d17f1a1574e8b634a
#
_cell.length_a   1.000
_cell.length_b   1.000
_cell.length_c   1.000
_cell.angle_alpha   90.00
_cell.angle_beta   90.00
_cell.angle_gamma   90.00
#
_symmetry.space_group_name_H-M   'P 1'
#
loop_
_entity.id
_entity.type
_entity.pdbx_description
1 polymer ?
#
loop_
_entity_poly.entity_id
_entity_poly.type
_entity_poly.pdbx_seq_one_letter_code
_entity_poly.pdbx_strand_id
1 'polypeptide(L)'
;MLIASRMPESFFWLHHGYNLQEILIEFYSAPLVQFCLAAGFLLRSDYQDYYRKQGLTLPPDEQHPRLLGLTREEAAANAGVNIARLFPYHVPRFFFSYGEQRVLLQALLGRNDEEIAASLDVALSTVKKRWAAVYDCVAEQLPEMLPETALSSSPLQKRGHEKRRQLLAYLRQHPEELRPSMPRSGAK
;
A
#
# COMPACT_ATOMS: atom_id res chain seq x y z
N MET A 1 4.34 -23.03 -20.85
CA MET A 1 3.09 -22.50 -20.24
C MET A 1 3.34 -22.10 -18.81
N LEU A 2 4.15 -21.05 -18.58
CA LEU A 2 4.67 -20.62 -17.26
C LEU A 2 4.56 -19.11 -17.01
N ILE A 3 3.70 -18.40 -17.77
CA ILE A 3 3.54 -16.94 -17.68
C ILE A 3 2.39 -16.53 -16.74
N ALA A 4 1.57 -17.48 -16.29
CA ALA A 4 0.31 -17.20 -15.61
C ALA A 4 0.38 -17.13 -14.07
N SER A 5 1.51 -17.39 -13.42
CA SER A 5 1.55 -17.52 -11.95
C SER A 5 2.10 -16.31 -11.19
N ARG A 6 2.51 -15.25 -11.88
CA ARG A 6 2.98 -14.04 -11.21
C ARG A 6 2.06 -12.87 -11.54
N MET A 7 1.16 -12.52 -10.64
CA MET A 7 0.71 -11.14 -10.60
C MET A 7 1.98 -10.27 -10.61
N PRO A 8 2.03 -9.20 -11.42
CA PRO A 8 3.22 -8.35 -11.46
C PRO A 8 3.60 -7.94 -10.04
N GLU A 9 4.86 -8.05 -9.67
CA GLU A 9 5.34 -7.63 -8.33
C GLU A 9 4.90 -6.19 -8.01
N SER A 10 4.77 -5.35 -9.04
CA SER A 10 4.21 -4.01 -8.94
C SER A 10 2.81 -3.96 -8.34
N PHE A 11 1.94 -4.95 -8.65
CA PHE A 11 0.59 -5.01 -8.07
C PHE A 11 0.66 -5.26 -6.55
N PHE A 12 1.50 -6.20 -6.12
CA PHE A 12 1.70 -6.46 -4.70
C PHE A 12 2.29 -5.25 -3.99
N TRP A 13 3.29 -4.62 -4.59
CA TRP A 13 3.94 -3.45 -4.02
C TRP A 13 2.98 -2.27 -3.85
N LEU A 14 2.12 -2.03 -4.84
CA LEU A 14 1.12 -0.96 -4.80
C LEU A 14 0.05 -1.19 -3.72
N HIS A 15 -0.36 -2.43 -3.50
CA HIS A 15 -1.47 -2.78 -2.61
C HIS A 15 -1.02 -3.29 -1.23
N HIS A 16 0.26 -3.58 -1.06
CA HIS A 16 0.80 -4.02 0.22
C HIS A 16 0.66 -2.94 1.31
N GLY A 17 0.35 -3.37 2.52
CA GLY A 17 0.20 -2.49 3.68
C GLY A 17 -1.17 -1.82 3.83
N TYR A 18 -2.11 -2.02 2.89
CA TYR A 18 -3.49 -1.60 3.09
C TYR A 18 -4.25 -2.56 4.01
N ASN A 19 -5.19 -2.01 4.78
CA ASN A 19 -6.10 -2.81 5.60
C ASN A 19 -7.23 -3.41 4.75
N LEU A 20 -6.86 -4.31 3.84
CA LEU A 20 -7.80 -4.95 2.93
C LEU A 20 -8.72 -5.90 3.69
N GLN A 21 -10.02 -5.79 3.47
CA GLN A 21 -11.03 -6.71 4.00
C GLN A 21 -11.43 -7.72 2.92
N GLU A 22 -11.58 -7.24 1.69
CA GLU A 22 -11.99 -8.02 0.54
C GLU A 22 -11.37 -7.46 -0.74
N ILE A 23 -11.10 -8.33 -1.69
CA ILE A 23 -10.71 -7.99 -3.06
C ILE A 23 -11.80 -8.51 -3.98
N LEU A 24 -12.40 -7.63 -4.77
CA LEU A 24 -13.38 -7.98 -5.79
C LEU A 24 -12.80 -7.70 -7.17
N ILE A 25 -12.98 -8.63 -8.09
CA ILE A 25 -12.49 -8.51 -9.48
C ILE A 25 -13.61 -8.98 -10.41
N GLU A 26 -13.89 -8.19 -11.43
CA GLU A 26 -14.81 -8.56 -12.50
C GLU A 26 -14.03 -8.89 -13.77
N PHE A 27 -14.32 -10.03 -14.38
CA PHE A 27 -13.76 -10.46 -15.65
C PHE A 27 -14.83 -10.91 -16.63
N TYR A 28 -14.57 -10.64 -17.89
CA TYR A 28 -15.41 -11.03 -19.05
C TYR A 28 -14.84 -12.24 -19.79
N SER A 29 -13.62 -12.65 -19.48
CA SER A 29 -12.89 -13.71 -20.18
C SER A 29 -12.83 -14.97 -19.35
N ALA A 30 -13.34 -16.08 -19.87
CA ALA A 30 -13.30 -17.37 -19.19
C ALA A 30 -11.87 -17.81 -18.79
N PRO A 31 -10.81 -17.63 -19.60
CA PRO A 31 -9.44 -17.95 -19.18
C PRO A 31 -8.97 -17.14 -17.98
N LEU A 32 -9.30 -15.84 -17.90
CA LEU A 32 -8.95 -15.01 -16.74
C LEU A 32 -9.71 -15.40 -15.48
N VAL A 33 -10.99 -15.77 -15.62
CA VAL A 33 -11.79 -16.33 -14.53
C VAL A 33 -11.13 -17.59 -13.98
N GLN A 34 -10.78 -18.55 -14.84
CA GLN A 34 -10.10 -19.79 -14.42
C GLN A 34 -8.75 -19.51 -13.75
N PHE A 35 -8.01 -18.54 -14.27
CA PHE A 35 -6.76 -18.11 -13.63
C PHE A 35 -6.98 -17.58 -12.20
N CYS A 36 -7.99 -16.74 -12.00
CA CYS A 36 -8.29 -16.19 -10.66
C CYS A 36 -8.82 -17.27 -9.71
N LEU A 37 -9.66 -18.20 -10.18
CA LEU A 37 -10.11 -19.34 -9.38
C LEU A 37 -8.90 -20.19 -8.93
N ALA A 38 -7.96 -20.44 -9.83
CA ALA A 38 -6.72 -21.15 -9.50
C ALA A 38 -5.81 -20.36 -8.55
N ALA A 39 -5.91 -19.02 -8.54
CA ALA A 39 -5.23 -18.14 -7.60
C ALA A 39 -5.92 -18.02 -6.23
N GLY A 40 -7.06 -18.72 -6.03
CA GLY A 40 -7.76 -18.80 -4.76
C GLY A 40 -8.98 -17.88 -4.63
N PHE A 41 -9.34 -17.12 -5.67
CA PHE A 41 -10.58 -16.37 -5.67
C PHE A 41 -11.79 -17.30 -5.74
N LEU A 42 -12.91 -16.86 -5.18
CA LEU A 42 -14.19 -17.57 -5.25
C LEU A 42 -15.15 -16.83 -6.17
N LEU A 43 -15.96 -17.59 -6.92
CA LEU A 43 -17.02 -17.02 -7.74
C LEU A 43 -18.11 -16.43 -6.83
N ARG A 44 -18.36 -15.12 -6.94
CA ARG A 44 -19.43 -14.41 -6.22
C ARG A 44 -20.70 -14.32 -7.04
N SER A 45 -20.56 -14.06 -8.34
CA SER A 45 -21.68 -13.99 -9.28
C SER A 45 -21.20 -14.22 -10.71
N ASP A 46 -22.00 -14.89 -11.51
CA ASP A 46 -21.77 -15.03 -12.95
C ASP A 46 -22.68 -14.14 -13.81
N TYR A 47 -23.57 -13.40 -13.17
CA TYR A 47 -24.54 -12.50 -13.76
C TYR A 47 -25.57 -13.14 -14.75
N GLN A 48 -25.56 -14.43 -14.97
CA GLN A 48 -26.53 -15.08 -15.88
C GLN A 48 -27.97 -14.80 -15.47
N ASP A 49 -28.26 -14.90 -14.17
CA ASP A 49 -29.61 -14.64 -13.65
C ASP A 49 -30.04 -13.17 -13.83
N TYR A 50 -29.08 -12.24 -13.75
CA TYR A 50 -29.37 -10.83 -14.03
C TYR A 50 -29.80 -10.65 -15.49
N TYR A 51 -29.05 -11.18 -16.44
CA TYR A 51 -29.39 -11.10 -17.88
C TYR A 51 -30.76 -11.72 -18.17
N ARG A 52 -31.05 -12.90 -17.60
CA ARG A 52 -32.34 -13.57 -17.76
C ARG A 52 -33.50 -12.73 -17.20
N LYS A 53 -33.36 -12.19 -16.00
CA LYS A 53 -34.39 -11.36 -15.35
C LYS A 53 -34.65 -10.07 -16.10
N GLN A 54 -33.65 -9.51 -16.76
CA GLN A 54 -33.78 -8.28 -17.54
C GLN A 54 -34.21 -8.55 -18.99
N GLY A 55 -34.41 -9.80 -19.40
CA GLY A 55 -34.72 -10.14 -20.79
C GLY A 55 -33.62 -9.81 -21.77
N LEU A 56 -32.37 -9.69 -21.30
CA LEU A 56 -31.22 -9.38 -22.13
C LEU A 56 -30.65 -10.65 -22.75
N THR A 57 -30.05 -10.51 -23.94
CA THR A 57 -29.32 -11.61 -24.56
C THR A 57 -28.06 -11.91 -23.75
N LEU A 58 -27.88 -13.17 -23.37
CA LEU A 58 -26.66 -13.63 -22.72
C LEU A 58 -25.46 -13.46 -23.66
N PRO A 59 -24.39 -12.82 -23.24
CA PRO A 59 -23.14 -12.82 -23.99
C PRO A 59 -22.62 -14.24 -24.17
N PRO A 60 -21.81 -14.52 -25.20
CA PRO A 60 -21.06 -15.77 -25.29
C PRO A 60 -20.28 -16.05 -24.01
N ASP A 61 -20.09 -17.31 -23.65
CA ASP A 61 -19.42 -17.69 -22.39
C ASP A 61 -18.01 -17.09 -22.25
N GLU A 62 -17.34 -16.87 -23.38
CA GLU A 62 -16.03 -16.22 -23.43
C GLU A 62 -16.06 -14.72 -23.05
N GLN A 63 -17.22 -14.08 -23.12
CA GLN A 63 -17.43 -12.66 -22.82
C GLN A 63 -18.41 -12.45 -21.67
N HIS A 64 -18.75 -13.49 -20.97
CA HIS A 64 -19.71 -13.47 -19.88
C HIS A 64 -19.10 -12.84 -18.62
N PRO A 65 -19.68 -11.76 -18.07
CA PRO A 65 -19.14 -11.13 -16.87
C PRO A 65 -19.30 -12.04 -15.64
N ARG A 66 -18.24 -12.18 -14.89
CA ARG A 66 -18.19 -12.92 -13.62
C ARG A 66 -17.49 -12.09 -12.56
N LEU A 67 -18.11 -12.00 -11.41
CA LEU A 67 -17.54 -11.37 -10.23
C LEU A 67 -16.87 -12.44 -9.38
N LEU A 68 -15.59 -12.24 -9.11
CA LEU A 68 -14.82 -13.06 -8.18
C LEU A 68 -14.44 -12.22 -6.97
N GLY A 69 -14.36 -12.86 -5.82
CA GLY A 69 -13.99 -12.22 -4.57
C GLY A 69 -13.09 -13.09 -3.73
N LEU A 70 -12.33 -12.45 -2.85
CA LEU A 70 -11.54 -13.10 -1.82
C LEU A 70 -11.56 -12.20 -0.58
N THR A 71 -12.10 -12.71 0.52
CA THR A 71 -12.05 -12.01 1.80
C THR A 71 -10.75 -12.31 2.55
N ARG A 72 -10.48 -11.54 3.60
CA ARG A 72 -9.34 -11.77 4.49
C ARG A 72 -9.40 -13.14 5.15
N GLU A 73 -10.58 -13.57 5.60
CA GLU A 73 -10.81 -14.84 6.27
C GLU A 73 -10.57 -16.01 5.30
N GLU A 74 -11.08 -15.91 4.08
CA GLU A 74 -10.88 -16.91 3.03
C GLU A 74 -9.41 -17.01 2.63
N ALA A 75 -8.72 -15.85 2.52
CA ALA A 75 -7.29 -15.78 2.25
C ALA A 75 -6.47 -16.43 3.38
N ALA A 76 -6.84 -16.19 4.64
CA ALA A 76 -6.18 -16.80 5.79
C ALA A 76 -6.39 -18.32 5.85
N ALA A 77 -7.57 -18.80 5.47
CA ALA A 77 -7.86 -20.23 5.38
C ALA A 77 -7.06 -20.94 4.26
N ASN A 78 -6.61 -20.17 3.26
CA ASN A 78 -5.86 -20.67 2.10
C ASN A 78 -4.51 -19.95 1.94
N ALA A 79 -3.70 -19.93 2.98
CA ALA A 79 -2.44 -19.18 3.05
C ALA A 79 -1.39 -19.58 2.00
N GLY A 80 -1.59 -20.69 1.29
CA GLY A 80 -0.70 -21.14 0.20
C GLY A 80 -0.86 -20.38 -1.11
N VAL A 81 -1.91 -19.57 -1.27
CA VAL A 81 -2.14 -18.79 -2.49
C VAL A 81 -1.42 -17.45 -2.46
N ASN A 82 -0.83 -17.06 -3.58
CA ASN A 82 -0.03 -15.84 -3.67
C ASN A 82 -0.79 -14.58 -3.27
N ILE A 83 -2.06 -14.48 -3.63
CA ILE A 83 -2.90 -13.30 -3.36
C ILE A 83 -3.13 -13.08 -1.85
N ALA A 84 -3.06 -14.14 -1.04
CA ALA A 84 -3.20 -14.03 0.42
C ALA A 84 -2.16 -13.10 1.05
N ARG A 85 -1.01 -12.91 0.40
CA ARG A 85 0.07 -12.00 0.82
C ARG A 85 -0.34 -10.52 0.86
N LEU A 86 -1.47 -10.15 0.27
CA LEU A 86 -1.99 -8.77 0.29
C LEU A 86 -2.77 -8.45 1.57
N PHE A 87 -3.28 -9.45 2.28
CA PHE A 87 -4.15 -9.26 3.44
C PHE A 87 -3.45 -9.02 4.79
N PRO A 88 -2.18 -9.46 5.01
CA PRO A 88 -1.48 -9.11 6.24
C PRO A 88 -1.45 -7.59 6.40
N TYR A 89 -1.94 -7.11 7.54
CA TYR A 89 -1.99 -5.70 7.88
C TYR A 89 -1.40 -5.46 9.25
N HIS A 90 -0.50 -4.51 9.32
CA HIS A 90 0.06 -3.99 10.56
C HIS A 90 -0.48 -2.58 10.78
N VAL A 91 -0.90 -2.29 12.00
CA VAL A 91 -1.35 -0.94 12.35
C VAL A 91 -0.16 0.00 12.27
N PRO A 92 -0.26 1.14 11.56
CA PRO A 92 0.80 2.14 11.54
C PRO A 92 1.23 2.53 12.95
N ARG A 93 2.51 2.72 13.17
CA ARG A 93 3.05 3.16 14.45
C ARG A 93 2.99 4.67 14.58
N PHE A 94 3.38 5.38 13.51
CA PHE A 94 3.56 6.83 13.53
C PHE A 94 2.29 7.61 13.20
N PHE A 95 1.34 7.04 12.49
CA PHE A 95 0.11 7.72 12.05
C PHE A 95 0.39 9.06 11.35
N PHE A 96 1.37 9.09 10.47
CA PHE A 96 1.72 10.29 9.71
C PHE A 96 0.50 10.90 9.04
N SER A 97 0.40 12.22 9.11
CA SER A 97 -0.62 12.97 8.38
C SER A 97 -0.49 12.78 6.88
N TYR A 98 -1.57 13.00 6.13
CA TYR A 98 -1.55 12.91 4.67
C TYR A 98 -0.45 13.75 4.02
N GLY A 99 -0.21 14.97 4.57
CA GLY A 99 0.85 15.84 4.06
C GLY A 99 2.26 15.29 4.28
N GLU A 100 2.51 14.65 5.42
CA GLU A 100 3.77 13.99 5.75
C GLU A 100 3.95 12.74 4.89
N GLN A 101 2.92 11.90 4.76
CA GLN A 101 2.96 10.71 3.89
C GLN A 101 3.32 11.08 2.44
N ARG A 102 2.77 12.16 1.89
CA ARG A 102 3.12 12.62 0.55
C ARG A 102 4.59 13.00 0.41
N VAL A 103 5.18 13.69 1.40
CA VAL A 103 6.62 14.02 1.41
C VAL A 103 7.46 12.75 1.46
N LEU A 104 7.10 11.81 2.34
CA LEU A 104 7.82 10.54 2.51
C LEU A 104 7.76 9.67 1.25
N LEU A 105 6.61 9.60 0.57
CA LEU A 105 6.46 8.88 -0.70
C LEU A 105 7.36 9.48 -1.79
N GLN A 106 7.43 10.80 -1.91
CA GLN A 106 8.31 11.46 -2.88
C GLN A 106 9.79 11.22 -2.54
N ALA A 107 10.14 11.24 -1.26
CA ALA A 107 11.49 10.96 -0.80
C ALA A 107 11.93 9.51 -1.07
N LEU A 108 11.00 8.54 -0.97
CA LEU A 108 11.25 7.14 -1.34
C LEU A 108 11.55 6.96 -2.83
N LEU A 109 11.06 7.87 -3.68
CA LEU A 109 11.39 7.94 -5.10
C LEU A 109 12.78 8.59 -5.37
N GLY A 110 13.50 8.96 -4.31
CA GLY A 110 14.84 9.55 -4.41
C GLY A 110 14.85 11.07 -4.64
N ARG A 111 13.70 11.75 -4.57
CA ARG A 111 13.59 13.20 -4.80
C ARG A 111 14.21 14.00 -3.65
N ASN A 112 14.89 15.09 -4.00
CA ASN A 112 15.35 16.08 -3.04
C ASN A 112 14.20 17.02 -2.61
N ASP A 113 14.45 17.93 -1.65
CA ASP A 113 13.39 18.75 -1.07
C ASP A 113 12.81 19.77 -2.05
N GLU A 114 13.60 20.28 -2.99
CA GLU A 114 13.18 21.18 -4.05
C GLU A 114 12.27 20.46 -5.06
N GLU A 115 12.65 19.26 -5.45
CA GLU A 115 11.86 18.40 -6.34
C GLU A 115 10.55 17.95 -5.67
N ILE A 116 10.58 17.67 -4.36
CA ILE A 116 9.39 17.36 -3.57
C ILE A 116 8.45 18.57 -3.53
N ALA A 117 8.99 19.75 -3.25
CA ALA A 117 8.21 21.00 -3.21
C ALA A 117 7.50 21.25 -4.54
N ALA A 118 8.25 21.16 -5.65
CA ALA A 118 7.70 21.30 -7.00
C ALA A 118 6.63 20.22 -7.33
N SER A 119 6.91 18.96 -7.00
CA SER A 119 5.98 17.85 -7.28
C SER A 119 4.68 17.92 -6.48
N LEU A 120 4.71 18.48 -5.28
CA LEU A 120 3.55 18.59 -4.40
C LEU A 120 2.84 19.96 -4.50
N ASP A 121 3.37 20.85 -5.32
CA ASP A 121 2.92 22.23 -5.45
C ASP A 121 2.83 22.94 -4.09
N VAL A 122 3.93 22.91 -3.35
CA VAL A 122 4.05 23.56 -2.03
C VAL A 122 5.37 24.30 -1.91
N ALA A 123 5.45 25.27 -1.00
CA ALA A 123 6.70 25.95 -0.71
C ALA A 123 7.74 24.99 -0.09
N LEU A 124 9.02 25.20 -0.38
CA LEU A 124 10.13 24.45 0.21
C LEU A 124 10.12 24.52 1.76
N SER A 125 9.71 25.65 2.33
CA SER A 125 9.54 25.78 3.78
C SER A 125 8.48 24.83 4.35
N THR A 126 7.43 24.53 3.57
CA THR A 126 6.40 23.55 3.94
C THR A 126 6.98 22.13 3.98
N VAL A 127 7.80 21.77 2.99
CA VAL A 127 8.48 20.46 2.97
C VAL A 127 9.37 20.33 4.20
N LYS A 128 10.18 21.34 4.51
CA LYS A 128 11.05 21.36 5.70
C LYS A 128 10.27 21.25 7.02
N LYS A 129 9.11 21.93 7.13
CA LYS A 129 8.23 21.79 8.30
C LYS A 129 7.66 20.39 8.45
N ARG A 130 7.25 19.75 7.33
CA ARG A 130 6.77 18.37 7.36
C ARG A 130 7.85 17.38 7.75
N TRP A 131 9.09 17.58 7.27
CA TRP A 131 10.24 16.77 7.72
C TRP A 131 10.50 16.91 9.23
N ALA A 132 10.44 18.13 9.77
CA ALA A 132 10.58 18.36 11.21
C ALA A 132 9.51 17.59 12.00
N ALA A 133 8.23 17.72 11.61
CA ALA A 133 7.13 17.00 12.26
C ALA A 133 7.29 15.47 12.16
N VAL A 134 7.74 14.95 11.03
CA VAL A 134 8.04 13.52 10.87
C VAL A 134 9.14 13.08 11.84
N TYR A 135 10.25 13.83 11.94
CA TYR A 135 11.33 13.46 12.86
C TYR A 135 10.93 13.58 14.33
N ASP A 136 10.13 14.57 14.68
CA ASP A 136 9.59 14.71 16.05
C ASP A 136 8.68 13.51 16.40
N CYS A 137 7.78 13.15 15.49
CA CYS A 137 6.92 11.98 15.67
C CYS A 137 7.74 10.67 15.82
N VAL A 138 8.75 10.47 14.98
CA VAL A 138 9.62 9.28 15.06
C VAL A 138 10.44 9.28 16.35
N ALA A 139 10.98 10.41 16.77
CA ALA A 139 11.74 10.54 18.01
C ALA A 139 10.88 10.23 19.24
N GLU A 140 9.59 10.59 19.20
CA GLU A 140 8.64 10.30 20.28
C GLU A 140 8.27 8.81 20.35
N GLN A 141 8.00 8.18 19.18
CA GLN A 141 7.44 6.83 19.10
C GLN A 141 8.52 5.72 19.03
N LEU A 142 9.70 6.04 18.52
CA LEU A 142 10.80 5.09 18.27
C LEU A 142 12.15 5.81 18.40
N PRO A 143 12.52 6.31 19.59
CA PRO A 143 13.72 7.11 19.79
C PRO A 143 15.00 6.40 19.36
N GLU A 144 15.07 5.08 19.49
CA GLU A 144 16.21 4.27 19.08
C GLU A 144 16.46 4.26 17.54
N MET A 145 15.46 4.59 16.72
CA MET A 145 15.62 4.66 15.26
C MET A 145 16.42 5.90 14.84
N LEU A 146 16.38 6.97 15.61
CA LEU A 146 17.07 8.22 15.32
C LEU A 146 18.07 8.51 16.45
N PRO A 147 19.17 7.73 16.54
CA PRO A 147 20.08 7.86 17.67
C PRO A 147 20.55 9.31 17.79
N GLU A 148 20.43 9.86 18.98
CA GLU A 148 21.16 11.06 19.36
C GLU A 148 22.62 10.74 19.24
N THR A 149 23.27 11.25 18.23
CA THR A 149 24.72 11.13 18.11
C THR A 149 25.36 12.05 19.18
N ALA A 150 25.32 11.62 20.43
CA ALA A 150 26.25 12.09 21.41
C ALA A 150 27.64 11.76 20.88
N LEU A 151 28.49 12.76 20.77
CA LEU A 151 29.93 12.65 20.62
C LEU A 151 30.54 12.48 19.21
N SER A 152 29.91 12.74 18.11
CA SER A 152 30.66 12.86 16.87
C SER A 152 30.66 14.29 16.30
N SER A 153 31.86 14.83 16.12
CA SER A 153 32.20 16.12 15.52
C SER A 153 31.87 16.24 14.03
N SER A 154 30.78 15.60 13.59
CA SER A 154 30.34 15.63 12.21
C SER A 154 29.45 16.84 11.92
N PRO A 155 29.61 17.52 10.76
CA PRO A 155 28.81 18.68 10.38
C PRO A 155 27.29 18.35 10.41
N LEU A 156 26.48 19.31 10.82
CA LEU A 156 25.01 19.20 10.91
C LEU A 156 24.34 18.61 9.66
N GLN A 157 24.90 18.83 8.49
CA GLN A 157 24.43 18.31 7.22
C GLN A 157 24.51 16.78 7.11
N LYS A 158 25.58 16.15 7.60
CA LYS A 158 25.74 14.68 7.59
C LYS A 158 24.71 13.99 8.49
N ARG A 159 24.33 14.62 9.60
CA ARG A 159 23.34 14.07 10.54
C ARG A 159 21.93 14.02 9.95
N GLY A 160 21.53 15.06 9.21
CA GLY A 160 20.23 15.10 8.54
C GLY A 160 20.10 14.01 7.47
N HIS A 161 21.13 13.79 6.70
CA HIS A 161 21.15 12.75 5.67
C HIS A 161 21.08 11.34 6.26
N GLU A 162 21.78 11.08 7.36
CA GLU A 162 21.74 9.77 8.01
C GLU A 162 20.37 9.47 8.62
N LYS A 163 19.76 10.41 9.35
CA LYS A 163 18.39 10.26 9.87
C LYS A 163 17.39 9.97 8.74
N ARG A 164 17.49 10.72 7.64
CA ARG A 164 16.65 10.49 6.46
C ARG A 164 16.84 9.10 5.88
N ARG A 165 18.07 8.66 5.72
CA ARG A 165 18.41 7.34 5.18
C ARG A 165 17.82 6.21 6.03
N GLN A 166 17.98 6.28 7.35
CA GLN A 166 17.45 5.29 8.29
C GLN A 166 15.92 5.24 8.26
N LEU A 167 15.25 6.40 8.29
CA LEU A 167 13.80 6.47 8.20
C LEU A 167 13.29 5.89 6.88
N LEU A 168 13.89 6.25 5.74
CA LEU A 168 13.46 5.72 4.44
C LEU A 168 13.72 4.21 4.30
N ALA A 169 14.78 3.69 4.94
CA ALA A 169 15.02 2.24 5.00
C ALA A 169 13.93 1.51 5.80
N TYR A 170 13.52 2.07 6.93
CA TYR A 170 12.41 1.56 7.73
C TYR A 170 11.10 1.56 6.93
N LEU A 171 10.74 2.68 6.30
CA LEU A 171 9.49 2.83 5.56
C LEU A 171 9.37 1.88 4.35
N ARG A 172 10.49 1.44 3.77
CA ARG A 172 10.47 0.40 2.72
C ARG A 172 10.03 -0.96 3.25
N GLN A 173 10.26 -1.23 4.53
CA GLN A 173 9.87 -2.48 5.17
C GLN A 173 8.50 -2.37 5.86
N HIS A 174 8.01 -1.13 6.07
CA HIS A 174 6.78 -0.79 6.77
C HIS A 174 5.85 0.07 5.90
N PRO A 175 5.33 -0.46 4.79
CA PRO A 175 4.47 0.30 3.87
C PRO A 175 3.17 0.77 4.52
N GLU A 176 2.71 0.12 5.59
CA GLU A 176 1.54 0.52 6.38
C GLU A 176 1.64 1.96 6.92
N GLU A 177 2.85 2.45 7.21
CA GLU A 177 3.09 3.82 7.67
C GLU A 177 2.71 4.88 6.63
N LEU A 178 2.68 4.50 5.37
CA LEU A 178 2.42 5.39 4.23
C LEU A 178 1.01 5.18 3.64
N ARG A 179 0.18 4.34 4.27
CA ARG A 179 -1.18 4.07 3.83
C ARG A 179 -2.18 4.88 4.66
N PRO A 180 -3.33 5.26 4.05
CA PRO A 180 -4.40 5.90 4.80
C PRO A 180 -4.79 5.05 6.02
N SER A 181 -4.77 5.67 7.19
CA SER A 181 -5.17 5.03 8.44
C SER A 181 -6.12 5.96 9.21
N MET A 182 -7.03 5.36 9.96
CA MET A 182 -7.87 6.14 10.87
C MET A 182 -6.99 6.60 12.04
N PRO A 183 -7.02 7.89 12.42
CA PRO A 183 -6.31 8.36 13.62
C PRO A 183 -6.84 7.58 14.84
N ARG A 184 -5.95 7.30 15.80
CA ARG A 184 -6.39 6.73 17.08
C ARG A 184 -7.39 7.68 17.72
N SER A 185 -8.62 7.19 18.01
CA SER A 185 -9.59 7.98 18.78
C SER A 185 -8.99 8.22 20.16
N GLY A 186 -8.56 9.46 20.42
CA GLY A 186 -7.95 9.86 21.68
C GLY A 186 -6.67 10.70 21.59
N ALA A 187 -6.08 10.88 20.44
CA ALA A 187 -5.00 11.86 20.26
C ALA A 187 -5.62 13.25 20.08
N LYS A 188 -5.71 14.00 21.18
CA LYS A 188 -5.89 15.46 21.18
C LYS A 188 -4.54 16.12 21.20
#